data_111296dbc1cd106b522464ea0cc67fae
#
_entry.id   111296dbc1cd106b522464ea0cc67fae
#
_cell.length_a   1.000
_cell.length_b   1.000
_cell.length_c   1.000
_cell.angle_alpha   90.00
_cell.angle_beta   90.00
_cell.angle_gamma   90.00
#
_symmetry.space_group_name_H-M   'P 1'
#
loop_
_entity.id
_entity.type
_entity.pdbx_description
1 polymer ?
#
loop_
_entity_poly.entity_id
_entity_poly.type
_entity_poly.pdbx_seq_one_letter_code
_entity_poly.pdbx_strand_id
1 'polypeptide(L)' 'MMNDYSKLTTITANSYVDNVIAVAMRATLNEDGTWNIVKNVRNAEVYLANREVCDADYEEFEARVLKIAQ' A
#
# COMPACT_ATOMS: atom_id res chain seq x y z
N MET A 1 -0.67 -6.32 -33.42
CA MET A 1 -0.37 -5.18 -32.57
C MET A 1 -0.81 -5.39 -31.14
N MET A 2 -0.01 -4.96 -30.21
CA MET A 2 -0.22 -5.29 -28.80
C MET A 2 -0.93 -4.19 -28.02
N ASN A 3 -1.95 -3.64 -28.58
CA ASN A 3 -2.64 -2.55 -27.93
C ASN A 3 -3.47 -2.97 -26.71
N ASP A 4 -3.68 -4.27 -26.55
CA ASP A 4 -4.39 -4.77 -25.37
C ASP A 4 -3.43 -5.13 -24.23
N TYR A 5 -2.16 -4.98 -24.46
CA TYR A 5 -1.18 -5.29 -23.45
C TYR A 5 -1.23 -4.27 -22.33
N SER A 6 -1.45 -4.74 -21.15
CA SER A 6 -1.53 -3.88 -19.96
C SER A 6 -0.41 -4.26 -19.01
N LYS A 7 0.39 -3.29 -18.64
CA LYS A 7 1.51 -3.51 -17.75
C LYS A 7 1.13 -3.00 -16.37
N LEU A 8 0.80 -3.93 -15.49
CA LEU A 8 0.39 -3.63 -14.13
C LEU A 8 1.51 -3.99 -13.17
N THR A 9 1.84 -3.08 -12.27
CA THR A 9 2.77 -3.35 -11.19
C THR A 9 2.01 -3.28 -9.88
N THR A 10 2.08 -4.34 -9.09
CA THR A 10 1.43 -4.39 -7.79
C THR A 10 2.49 -4.44 -6.70
N ILE A 11 2.35 -3.55 -5.73
CA ILE A 11 3.25 -3.46 -4.60
C ILE A 11 2.44 -3.66 -3.34
N THR A 12 2.90 -4.55 -2.46
CA THR A 12 2.20 -4.81 -1.21
C THR A 12 3.13 -4.59 -0.02
N ALA A 13 2.54 -4.19 1.09
CA ALA A 13 3.26 -4.05 2.34
C ALA A 13 2.28 -4.23 3.49
N ASN A 14 2.80 -4.50 4.67
CA ASN A 14 1.99 -4.66 5.87
C ASN A 14 2.59 -3.84 7.00
N SER A 15 1.71 -3.27 7.82
CA SER A 15 2.12 -2.64 9.06
C SER A 15 1.98 -3.65 10.19
N TYR A 16 3.08 -3.99 10.82
CA TYR A 16 3.12 -4.99 11.89
C TYR A 16 3.26 -4.31 13.25
N VAL A 17 2.52 -4.84 14.20
CA VAL A 17 2.69 -4.46 15.61
C VAL A 17 2.76 -5.75 16.40
N ASP A 18 3.87 -5.99 17.09
CA ASP A 18 4.10 -7.20 17.88
C ASP A 18 3.81 -8.48 17.10
N ASN A 19 4.30 -8.53 15.86
CA ASN A 19 4.15 -9.67 14.94
C ASN A 19 2.71 -9.90 14.47
N VAL A 20 1.84 -8.93 14.69
CA VAL A 20 0.46 -8.98 14.21
C VAL A 20 0.31 -7.97 13.06
N ILE A 21 -0.33 -8.38 11.98
CA ILE A 21 -0.61 -7.49 10.87
C ILE A 21 -1.78 -6.59 11.27
N ALA A 22 -1.48 -5.32 11.52
CA ALA A 22 -2.53 -4.36 11.85
C ALA A 22 -3.20 -3.83 10.58
N VAL A 23 -2.40 -3.52 9.56
CA VAL A 23 -2.90 -2.94 8.32
C VAL A 23 -2.18 -3.60 7.14
N ALA A 24 -2.95 -3.98 6.13
CA ALA A 24 -2.40 -4.44 4.86
C ALA A 24 -2.57 -3.31 3.84
N MET A 25 -1.53 -3.07 3.04
CA MET A 25 -1.54 -2.01 2.06
C MET A 25 -1.18 -2.58 0.70
N ARG A 26 -1.86 -2.11 -0.33
CA ARG A 26 -1.58 -2.55 -1.69
C ARG A 26 -1.68 -1.35 -2.63
N ALA A 27 -0.70 -1.23 -3.50
CA ALA A 27 -0.70 -0.22 -4.54
C ALA A 27 -0.67 -0.90 -5.90
N THR A 28 -1.48 -0.41 -6.80
CA THR A 28 -1.48 -0.85 -8.19
C THR A 28 -1.07 0.34 -9.05
N LEU A 29 -0.01 0.17 -9.82
CA LEU A 29 0.46 1.21 -10.74
C LEU A 29 0.13 0.79 -12.15
N ASN A 30 -0.54 1.67 -12.86
CA ASN A 30 -0.99 1.42 -14.21
C ASN A 30 0.02 1.96 -15.23
N GLU A 31 -0.04 1.42 -16.43
CA GLU A 31 0.88 1.81 -17.48
C GLU A 31 0.77 3.28 -17.86
N ASP A 32 -0.43 3.84 -17.73
CA ASP A 32 -0.68 5.23 -18.09
C ASP A 32 -0.21 6.24 -17.04
N GLY A 33 0.42 5.77 -15.97
CA GLY A 33 0.94 6.62 -14.92
C GLY A 33 0.00 6.85 -13.76
N THR A 34 -1.22 6.31 -13.82
CA THR A 34 -2.13 6.39 -12.68
C THR A 34 -1.84 5.28 -11.67
N TRP A 35 -2.24 5.51 -10.46
CA TRP A 35 -2.06 4.49 -9.41
C TRP A 35 -3.22 4.52 -8.44
N ASN A 36 -3.33 3.44 -7.68
CA ASN A 36 -4.37 3.28 -6.69
C ASN A 36 -3.75 2.62 -5.46
N ILE A 37 -4.03 3.16 -4.29
CA ILE A 37 -3.54 2.58 -3.03
C ILE A 37 -4.75 2.17 -2.20
N VAL A 38 -4.74 0.91 -1.76
CA VAL A 38 -5.79 0.37 -0.90
C VAL A 38 -5.20 0.08 0.47
N LYS A 39 -5.89 0.55 1.50
CA LYS A 39 -5.51 0.33 2.89
C LYS A 39 -6.60 -0.52 3.52
N ASN A 40 -6.20 -1.66 4.07
CA ASN A 40 -7.14 -2.60 4.68
C ASN A 40 -6.72 -2.84 6.13
N VAL A 41 -7.56 -2.45 7.06
CA VAL A 41 -7.29 -2.68 8.48
C VAL A 41 -7.61 -4.13 8.79
N ARG A 42 -6.58 -4.92 9.14
CA ARG A 42 -6.72 -6.35 9.39
C ARG A 42 -7.03 -6.65 10.85
N ASN A 43 -6.59 -5.79 11.75
CA ASN A 43 -6.86 -5.94 13.16
C ASN A 43 -7.18 -4.56 13.72
N ALA A 44 -8.46 -4.28 13.88
CA ALA A 44 -8.91 -2.95 14.28
C ALA A 44 -8.42 -2.56 15.68
N GLU A 45 -8.43 -3.52 16.60
CA GLU A 45 -8.01 -3.25 17.98
C GLU A 45 -6.53 -2.84 18.01
N VAL A 46 -5.68 -3.59 17.33
CA VAL A 46 -4.25 -3.28 17.28
C VAL A 46 -4.02 -1.98 16.54
N TYR A 47 -4.73 -1.76 15.43
CA TYR A 47 -4.59 -0.52 14.67
C TYR A 47 -4.95 0.69 15.52
N LEU A 48 -6.10 0.65 16.21
CA LEU A 48 -6.56 1.80 17.00
C LEU A 48 -5.65 2.09 18.18
N ALA A 49 -5.03 1.06 18.74
CA ALA A 49 -4.09 1.23 19.85
C ALA A 49 -2.74 1.78 19.37
N ASN A 50 -2.44 1.69 18.08
CA ASN A 50 -1.14 2.06 17.53
C ASN A 50 -1.27 2.91 16.26
N ARG A 51 -2.26 3.80 16.23
CA ARG A 51 -2.58 4.58 15.03
C ARG A 51 -1.39 5.36 14.49
N GLU A 52 -0.62 6.00 15.37
CA GLU A 52 0.49 6.81 14.91
C GLU A 52 1.52 5.99 14.15
N VAL A 53 1.84 4.80 14.67
CA VAL A 53 2.81 3.92 14.03
C VAL A 53 2.26 3.42 12.69
N CYS A 54 1.01 2.97 12.67
CA CYS A 54 0.40 2.43 11.46
C CYS A 54 0.23 3.51 10.40
N ASP A 55 -0.17 4.70 10.80
CA ASP A 55 -0.33 5.80 9.85
C ASP A 55 1.02 6.26 9.30
N ALA A 56 2.07 6.23 10.11
CA ALA A 56 3.42 6.53 9.63
C ALA A 56 3.89 5.50 8.61
N ASP A 57 3.57 4.23 8.85
CA ASP A 57 3.88 3.16 7.91
C ASP A 57 3.15 3.36 6.58
N TYR A 58 1.90 3.79 6.64
CA TYR A 58 1.14 4.07 5.43
C TYR A 58 1.74 5.23 4.64
N GLU A 59 2.13 6.30 5.33
CA GLU A 59 2.77 7.44 4.68
C GLU A 59 4.08 7.05 4.02
N GLU A 60 4.86 6.20 4.67
CA GLU A 60 6.09 5.70 4.08
C GLU A 60 5.80 4.87 2.84
N PHE A 61 4.78 4.02 2.91
CA PHE A 61 4.38 3.21 1.77
C PHE A 61 3.96 4.10 0.60
N GLU A 62 3.13 5.10 0.87
CA GLU A 62 2.68 6.03 -0.15
C GLU A 62 3.87 6.75 -0.80
N ALA A 63 4.82 7.21 0.01
CA ALA A 63 6.01 7.88 -0.52
C ALA A 63 6.82 6.97 -1.44
N ARG A 64 6.94 5.70 -1.08
CA ARG A 64 7.64 4.73 -1.93
C ARG A 64 6.91 4.47 -3.23
N VAL A 65 5.58 4.39 -3.17
CA VAL A 65 4.77 4.20 -4.38
C VAL A 65 4.94 5.39 -5.32
N LEU A 66 4.89 6.60 -4.79
CA LEU A 66 5.07 7.81 -5.61
C LEU A 66 6.45 7.83 -6.27
N LYS A 67 7.46 7.38 -5.55
CA LYS A 67 8.81 7.34 -6.09
C LYS A 67 8.93 6.34 -7.24
N ILE A 68 8.26 5.21 -7.14
CA ILE A 68 8.26 4.20 -8.20
C ILE A 68 7.43 4.67 -9.38
N ALA A 69 6.34 5.39 -9.12
CA ALA A 69 5.44 5.87 -10.18
C ALA A 69 6.07 6.96 -11.04
N GLN A 70 7.11 7.62 -10.55
CA GLN A 70 7.82 8.65 -11.34
C GLN A 70 8.83 8.03 -12.34
#